data_caa953cb4219ce6752bca306929f307d
#
_entry.id   caa953cb4219ce6752bca306929f307d
#
_cell.length_a   1.000
_cell.length_b   1.000
_cell.length_c   1.000
_cell.angle_alpha   90.00
_cell.angle_beta   90.00
_cell.angle_gamma   90.00
#
_symmetry.space_group_name_H-M   'P 1'
#
loop_
_entity.id
_entity.type
_entity.pdbx_description
1 polymer ?
#
loop_
_entity_poly.entity_id
_entity_poly.type
_entity_poly.pdbx_seq_one_letter_code
_entity_poly.pdbx_strand_id
1 'polypeptide(L)'
;MNCSFCGSEIRSKLGFDTIFKTREKFQLCAGCKEHLDINFLEVGEYTLYYFSDYEFVKDDIYSIKYFGDVACALKFKNLFKQFLSLNKFDLITIVPANEIREIIRGFDHIEQLCKMCDINFEKILGCEYREKQAKL
;
A
#
# COMPACT_ATOMS: atom_id res chain seq x y z
N MET A 1 10.91 14.86 -12.99
CA MET A 1 10.07 14.46 -11.83
C MET A 1 9.62 13.04 -12.06
N ASN A 2 9.67 12.20 -11.04
CA ASN A 2 9.40 10.78 -11.19
C ASN A 2 8.10 10.38 -10.52
N CYS A 3 7.42 9.39 -11.08
CA CYS A 3 6.24 8.78 -10.51
C CYS A 3 6.55 8.18 -9.14
N SER A 4 5.75 8.53 -8.14
CA SER A 4 5.93 8.06 -6.76
C SER A 4 5.67 6.56 -6.57
N PHE A 5 5.09 5.90 -7.55
CA PHE A 5 4.83 4.46 -7.51
C PHE A 5 5.77 3.66 -8.38
N CYS A 6 5.81 3.89 -9.68
CA CYS A 6 6.61 3.09 -10.62
C CYS A 6 8.01 3.67 -10.92
N GLY A 7 8.32 4.88 -10.47
CA GLY A 7 9.59 5.54 -10.70
C GLY A 7 9.79 6.11 -12.11
N SER A 8 8.86 5.93 -13.04
CA SER A 8 8.97 6.46 -14.39
C SER A 8 8.94 7.98 -14.41
N GLU A 9 9.66 8.57 -15.39
CA GLU A 9 9.70 10.02 -15.56
C GLU A 9 8.35 10.57 -15.97
N ILE A 10 7.87 11.59 -15.26
CA ILE A 10 6.65 12.33 -15.60
C ILE A 10 7.07 13.56 -16.40
N ARG A 11 6.73 13.57 -17.68
CA ARG A 11 6.95 14.74 -18.54
C ARG A 11 5.90 15.79 -18.23
N SER A 12 6.28 16.85 -17.52
CA SER A 12 5.44 18.03 -17.37
C SER A 12 5.57 18.91 -18.60
N LYS A 13 4.46 19.25 -19.24
CA LYS A 13 4.45 20.38 -20.17
C LYS A 13 4.70 21.64 -19.33
N LEU A 14 5.80 22.34 -19.63
CA LEU A 14 6.10 23.62 -19.01
C LEU A 14 4.99 24.62 -19.36
N GLY A 15 4.06 24.82 -18.45
CA GLY A 15 3.04 25.87 -18.53
C GLY A 15 3.21 26.83 -17.35
N PHE A 16 2.73 28.05 -17.48
CA PHE A 16 2.76 29.05 -16.41
C PHE A 16 2.16 28.53 -15.08
N ASP A 17 1.20 27.62 -15.17
CA ASP A 17 0.54 26.98 -14.01
C ASP A 17 1.46 26.04 -13.22
N THR A 18 2.55 25.57 -13.82
CA THR A 18 3.51 24.68 -13.15
C THR A 18 4.55 25.43 -12.31
N ILE A 19 4.72 26.72 -12.55
CA ILE A 19 5.71 27.56 -11.82
C ILE A 19 5.20 27.91 -10.42
N PHE A 20 3.89 28.01 -10.24
CA PHE A 20 3.23 28.46 -9.00
C PHE A 20 2.56 27.31 -8.21
N LYS A 21 2.47 26.08 -8.77
CA LYS A 21 2.01 24.92 -7.99
C LYS A 21 3.09 24.52 -7.01
N THR A 22 2.78 24.63 -5.74
CA THR A 22 3.52 23.91 -4.68
C THR A 22 3.72 22.47 -5.14
N ARG A 23 4.96 22.02 -5.20
CA ARG A 23 5.31 20.64 -5.58
C ARG A 23 4.57 19.68 -4.67
N GLU A 24 3.50 19.10 -5.16
CA GLU A 24 2.88 17.97 -4.46
C GLU A 24 3.93 16.88 -4.33
N LYS A 25 4.21 16.47 -3.10
CA LYS A 25 5.23 15.46 -2.82
C LYS A 25 4.87 14.08 -3.36
N PHE A 26 3.62 13.90 -3.76
CA PHE A 26 3.09 12.66 -4.29
C PHE A 26 2.53 12.90 -5.69
N GLN A 27 3.16 12.30 -6.68
CA GLN A 27 2.74 12.41 -8.08
C GLN A 27 2.79 11.04 -8.75
N LEU A 28 1.75 10.76 -9.53
CA LEU A 28 1.63 9.54 -10.32
C LEU A 28 1.73 9.86 -11.81
N CYS A 29 2.37 8.97 -12.58
CA CYS A 29 2.26 8.99 -14.03
C CYS A 29 0.84 8.63 -14.49
N ALA A 30 0.50 8.93 -15.74
CA ALA A 30 -0.84 8.66 -16.28
C ALA A 30 -1.25 7.19 -16.11
N GLY A 31 -0.37 6.25 -16.39
CA GLY A 31 -0.66 4.82 -16.25
C GLY A 31 -0.95 4.39 -14.82
N CYS A 32 -0.16 4.85 -13.85
CA CYS A 32 -0.41 4.54 -12.43
C CYS A 32 -1.68 5.23 -11.92
N LYS A 33 -1.96 6.43 -12.37
CA LYS A 33 -3.13 7.21 -11.96
C LYS A 33 -4.47 6.56 -12.36
N GLU A 34 -4.49 5.78 -13.43
CA GLU A 34 -5.67 5.03 -13.83
C GLU A 34 -6.04 3.90 -12.86
N HIS A 35 -5.06 3.37 -12.12
CA HIS A 35 -5.23 2.20 -11.25
C HIS A 35 -5.12 2.51 -9.76
N LEU A 36 -4.46 3.60 -9.38
CA LEU A 36 -4.20 3.97 -8.00
C LEU A 36 -4.98 5.23 -7.63
N ASP A 37 -5.91 5.08 -6.69
CA ASP A 37 -6.63 6.19 -6.10
C ASP A 37 -7.12 5.78 -4.70
N ILE A 38 -7.41 6.76 -3.86
CA ILE A 38 -8.00 6.51 -2.54
C ILE A 38 -9.50 6.45 -2.72
N ASN A 39 -10.05 5.25 -2.76
CA ASN A 39 -11.48 5.00 -2.88
C ASN A 39 -12.05 4.52 -1.56
N PHE A 40 -13.34 4.69 -1.36
CA PHE A 40 -14.03 4.17 -0.19
C PHE A 40 -15.39 3.57 -0.55
N LEU A 41 -15.81 2.63 0.29
CA LEU A 41 -17.12 1.99 0.23
C LEU A 41 -17.65 1.83 1.66
N GLU A 42 -18.89 2.24 1.89
CA GLU A 42 -19.53 2.01 3.17
C GLU A 42 -20.15 0.61 3.22
N VAL A 43 -19.78 -0.16 4.25
CA VAL A 43 -20.27 -1.52 4.48
C VAL A 43 -20.83 -1.59 5.90
N GLY A 44 -22.13 -1.38 6.03
CA GLY A 44 -22.79 -1.28 7.34
C GLY A 44 -22.27 -0.09 8.14
N GLU A 45 -21.71 -0.35 9.32
CA GLU A 45 -21.12 0.67 10.20
C GLU A 45 -19.63 0.95 9.87
N TYR A 46 -19.07 0.23 8.90
CA TYR A 46 -17.65 0.30 8.55
C TYR A 46 -17.42 1.01 7.23
N THR A 47 -16.30 1.68 7.11
CA THR A 47 -15.81 2.24 5.85
C THR A 47 -14.62 1.42 5.37
N LEU A 48 -14.74 0.86 4.17
CA LEU A 48 -13.65 0.17 3.49
C LEU A 48 -12.93 1.17 2.58
N TYR A 49 -11.66 1.42 2.84
CA TYR A 49 -10.79 2.16 1.93
C TYR A 49 -9.97 1.18 1.10
N TYR A 50 -9.85 1.45 -0.19
CA TYR A 50 -9.04 0.66 -1.10
C TYR A 50 -8.31 1.55 -2.11
N PHE A 51 -7.13 1.15 -2.54
CA PHE A 51 -6.24 1.99 -3.33
C PHE A 51 -6.06 1.51 -4.77
N SER A 52 -6.33 0.25 -5.04
CA SER A 52 -6.13 -0.35 -6.37
C SER A 52 -6.97 -1.61 -6.55
N ASP A 53 -7.18 -1.98 -7.80
CA ASP A 53 -7.54 -3.35 -8.15
C ASP A 53 -6.35 -4.29 -7.91
N TYR A 54 -6.65 -5.54 -7.55
CA TYR A 54 -5.62 -6.53 -7.22
C TYR A 54 -4.71 -6.86 -8.41
N GLU A 55 -5.26 -6.94 -9.62
CA GLU A 55 -4.50 -7.30 -10.82
C GLU A 55 -3.33 -6.34 -11.09
N PHE A 56 -3.51 -5.06 -10.84
CA PHE A 56 -2.47 -4.05 -11.04
C PHE A 56 -1.30 -4.19 -10.06
N VAL A 57 -1.57 -4.56 -8.82
CA VAL A 57 -0.56 -4.67 -7.74
C VAL A 57 -0.17 -6.11 -7.42
N LYS A 58 -0.74 -7.09 -8.10
CA LYS A 58 -0.58 -8.52 -7.85
C LYS A 58 0.88 -8.97 -7.77
N ASP A 59 1.70 -8.57 -8.73
CA ASP A 59 3.11 -8.98 -8.78
C ASP A 59 3.92 -8.33 -7.66
N ASP A 60 3.64 -7.08 -7.33
CA ASP A 60 4.27 -6.40 -6.20
C ASP A 60 3.91 -7.06 -4.87
N ILE A 61 2.64 -7.38 -4.66
CA ILE A 61 2.17 -8.09 -3.46
C ILE A 61 2.78 -9.48 -3.37
N TYR A 62 2.86 -10.21 -4.47
CA TYR A 62 3.51 -11.52 -4.53
C TYR A 62 4.98 -11.43 -4.14
N SER A 63 5.72 -10.47 -4.67
CA SER A 63 7.13 -10.24 -4.35
C SER A 63 7.35 -9.90 -2.88
N ILE A 64 6.49 -9.09 -2.29
CA ILE A 64 6.54 -8.78 -0.86
C ILE A 64 6.25 -10.04 -0.03
N LYS A 65 5.20 -10.77 -0.39
CA LYS A 65 4.70 -11.91 0.38
C LYS A 65 5.66 -13.11 0.38
N TYR A 66 6.28 -13.41 -0.75
CA TYR A 66 7.10 -14.63 -0.92
C TYR A 66 8.59 -14.36 -0.91
N PHE A 67 9.04 -13.18 -1.25
CA PHE A 67 10.46 -12.83 -1.34
C PHE A 67 10.89 -11.72 -0.37
N GLY A 68 9.96 -11.12 0.36
CA GLY A 68 10.27 -10.00 1.27
C GLY A 68 10.87 -8.79 0.55
N ASP A 69 10.44 -8.52 -0.67
CA ASP A 69 10.99 -7.47 -1.52
C ASP A 69 10.69 -6.08 -0.97
N VAL A 70 11.71 -5.47 -0.37
CA VAL A 70 11.64 -4.13 0.23
C VAL A 70 11.36 -3.06 -0.84
N ALA A 71 11.91 -3.20 -2.03
CA ALA A 71 11.69 -2.23 -3.11
C ALA A 71 10.22 -2.19 -3.53
N CYS A 72 9.58 -3.34 -3.64
CA CYS A 72 8.14 -3.43 -3.92
C CYS A 72 7.29 -2.86 -2.77
N ALA A 73 7.68 -3.09 -1.52
CA ALA A 73 6.99 -2.52 -0.36
C ALA A 73 7.09 -0.99 -0.33
N LEU A 74 8.24 -0.42 -0.65
CA LEU A 74 8.46 1.02 -0.68
C LEU A 74 7.65 1.75 -1.75
N LYS A 75 7.20 1.09 -2.80
CA LYS A 75 6.29 1.68 -3.80
C LYS A 75 4.99 2.20 -3.17
N PHE A 76 4.51 1.54 -2.12
CA PHE A 76 3.26 1.89 -1.42
C PHE A 76 3.43 2.98 -0.37
N LYS A 77 4.65 3.33 0.01
CA LYS A 77 4.93 4.27 1.10
C LYS A 77 4.25 5.63 0.93
N ASN A 78 4.39 6.24 -0.23
CA ASN A 78 3.81 7.55 -0.50
C ASN A 78 2.28 7.52 -0.53
N LEU A 79 1.70 6.45 -1.04
CA LEU A 79 0.25 6.25 -1.08
C LEU A 79 -0.34 6.15 0.34
N PHE A 80 0.25 5.33 1.20
CA PHE A 80 -0.15 5.24 2.61
C PHE A 80 0.09 6.54 3.37
N LYS A 81 1.18 7.22 3.10
CA LYS A 81 1.49 8.52 3.71
C LYS A 81 0.43 9.57 3.38
N GLN A 82 0.01 9.64 2.13
CA GLN A 82 -1.08 10.52 1.70
C GLN A 82 -2.38 10.15 2.41
N PHE A 83 -2.76 8.89 2.43
CA PHE A 83 -3.96 8.41 3.10
C PHE A 83 -3.98 8.77 4.59
N LEU A 84 -2.89 8.52 5.31
CA LEU A 84 -2.79 8.81 6.73
C LEU A 84 -2.69 10.31 7.03
N SER A 85 -2.29 11.12 6.09
CA SER A 85 -2.32 12.58 6.23
C SER A 85 -3.74 13.16 6.16
N LEU A 86 -4.63 12.50 5.42
CA LEU A 86 -6.03 12.89 5.24
C LEU A 86 -6.97 12.31 6.31
N ASN A 87 -6.56 11.25 6.99
CA ASN A 87 -7.36 10.52 7.95
C ASN A 87 -6.60 10.33 9.25
N LYS A 88 -7.22 10.67 10.37
CA LYS A 88 -6.66 10.42 11.71
C LYS A 88 -7.34 9.19 12.32
N PHE A 89 -6.52 8.29 12.86
CA PHE A 89 -6.99 7.08 13.53
C PHE A 89 -6.45 7.04 14.96
N ASP A 90 -7.28 6.64 15.91
CA ASP A 90 -6.89 6.45 17.30
C ASP A 90 -6.00 5.21 17.46
N LEU A 91 -6.25 4.17 16.68
CA LEU A 91 -5.53 2.92 16.68
C LEU A 91 -5.44 2.35 15.28
N ILE A 92 -4.25 1.90 14.89
CA ILE A 92 -4.02 1.14 13.67
C ILE A 92 -3.53 -0.25 14.07
N THR A 93 -4.20 -1.27 13.56
CA THR A 93 -3.78 -2.66 13.71
C THR A 93 -3.68 -3.32 12.35
N ILE A 94 -3.08 -4.48 12.30
CA ILE A 94 -2.92 -5.27 11.08
C ILE A 94 -3.68 -6.59 11.19
N VAL A 95 -4.08 -7.15 10.05
CA VAL A 95 -4.54 -8.53 9.97
C VAL A 95 -3.30 -9.42 10.01
N PRO A 96 -3.09 -10.21 11.08
CA PRO A 96 -1.85 -10.95 11.26
C PRO A 96 -1.76 -12.15 10.32
N ALA A 97 -0.52 -12.54 9.97
CA ALA A 97 -0.27 -13.86 9.40
C ALA A 97 -0.43 -14.93 10.50
N ASN A 98 -0.78 -16.15 10.09
CA ASN A 98 -0.75 -17.28 10.99
C ASN A 98 0.70 -17.58 11.43
N GLU A 99 0.92 -17.93 12.71
CA GLU A 99 2.25 -18.17 13.27
C GLU A 99 3.04 -19.23 12.49
N ILE A 100 2.39 -20.31 12.06
CA ILE A 100 3.05 -21.38 11.27
C ILE A 100 3.51 -20.84 9.91
N ARG A 101 2.69 -20.04 9.25
CA ARG A 101 3.05 -19.40 7.97
C ARG A 101 4.15 -18.36 8.13
N GLU A 102 4.14 -17.62 9.24
CA GLU A 102 5.20 -16.67 9.57
C GLU A 102 6.55 -17.40 9.78
N ILE A 103 6.55 -18.51 10.51
CA ILE A 103 7.75 -19.34 10.73
C ILE A 103 8.27 -19.90 9.39
N ILE A 104 7.41 -20.45 8.55
CA ILE A 104 7.78 -20.99 7.24
C ILE A 104 8.33 -19.92 6.30
N ARG A 105 7.71 -18.74 6.30
CA ARG A 105 8.13 -17.60 5.47
C ARG A 105 9.32 -16.85 6.04
N GLY A 106 9.48 -16.85 7.37
CA GLY A 106 10.48 -16.09 8.11
C GLY A 106 10.05 -14.68 8.49
N PHE A 107 8.86 -14.21 8.04
CA PHE A 107 8.33 -12.87 8.33
C PHE A 107 6.82 -12.79 8.12
N ASP A 108 6.17 -11.81 8.76
CA ASP A 108 4.81 -11.38 8.42
C ASP A 108 4.89 -10.29 7.35
N HIS A 109 4.34 -10.56 6.16
CA HIS A 109 4.44 -9.64 5.03
C HIS A 109 3.69 -8.32 5.24
N ILE A 110 2.57 -8.31 5.97
CA ILE A 110 1.82 -7.09 6.28
C ILE A 110 2.57 -6.24 7.31
N GLU A 111 3.12 -6.87 8.35
CA GLU A 111 3.97 -6.19 9.33
C GLU A 111 5.20 -5.56 8.66
N GLN A 112 5.83 -6.29 7.77
CA GLN A 112 6.98 -5.80 7.01
C GLN A 112 6.62 -4.62 6.12
N LEU A 113 5.47 -4.69 5.42
CA LEU A 113 4.95 -3.59 4.62
C LEU A 113 4.71 -2.33 5.48
N CYS A 114 4.08 -2.48 6.62
CA CYS A 114 3.83 -1.37 7.55
C CYS A 114 5.13 -0.74 8.05
N LYS A 115 6.12 -1.54 8.41
CA LYS A 115 7.44 -1.04 8.82
C LYS A 115 8.15 -0.29 7.70
N MET A 116 8.11 -0.80 6.47
CA MET A 116 8.72 -0.14 5.32
C MET A 116 8.01 1.16 4.94
N CYS A 117 6.70 1.25 5.17
CA CYS A 117 5.89 2.44 4.89
C CYS A 117 5.81 3.43 6.07
N ASP A 118 6.54 3.22 7.15
CA ASP A 118 6.53 4.03 8.37
C ASP A 118 5.13 4.18 9.00
N ILE A 119 4.35 3.10 8.97
CA ILE A 119 3.03 3.05 9.60
C ILE A 119 3.18 2.57 11.03
N ASN A 120 2.77 3.39 12.00
CA ASN A 120 2.69 3.00 13.40
C ASN A 120 1.46 2.12 13.63
N PHE A 121 1.67 0.89 14.07
CA PHE A 121 0.61 -0.07 14.32
C PHE A 121 0.84 -0.86 15.61
N GLU A 122 -0.24 -1.41 16.15
CA GLU A 122 -0.21 -2.31 17.29
C GLU A 122 -0.75 -3.70 16.88
N LYS A 123 -0.09 -4.75 17.34
CA LYS A 123 -0.53 -6.14 17.09
C LYS A 123 -1.51 -6.57 18.18
N ILE A 124 -2.79 -6.39 17.94
CA ILE A 124 -3.86 -6.73 18.89
C ILE A 124 -4.75 -7.89 18.42
N LEU A 125 -4.57 -8.35 17.17
CA LEU A 125 -5.34 -9.45 16.58
C LEU A 125 -4.49 -10.70 16.45
N GLY A 126 -5.11 -11.87 16.65
CA GLY A 126 -4.52 -13.17 16.36
C GLY A 126 -5.19 -13.84 15.16
N CYS A 127 -4.52 -14.83 14.57
CA CYS A 127 -5.03 -15.60 13.44
C CYS A 127 -4.86 -17.10 13.68
N GLU A 128 -5.94 -17.86 13.53
CA GLU A 128 -5.89 -19.32 13.57
C GLU A 128 -5.34 -19.90 12.26
N TYR A 129 -4.71 -21.10 12.37
CA TYR A 129 -4.21 -21.79 11.17
C TYR A 129 -5.37 -22.19 10.26
N ARG A 130 -5.24 -21.84 8.99
CA ARG A 130 -6.13 -22.31 7.92
C ARG A 130 -5.29 -22.88 6.78
N GLU A 131 -5.77 -23.97 6.20
CA GLU A 131 -5.16 -24.47 4.97
C GLU A 131 -5.24 -23.44 3.84
N LYS A 132 -4.32 -23.55 2.90
CA LYS A 132 -4.22 -22.62 1.77
C LYS A 132 -5.53 -22.59 0.98
N GLN A 133 -6.22 -21.45 0.98
CA GLN A 133 -7.49 -21.27 0.27
C GLN A 133 -7.35 -21.14 -1.26
N ALA A 134 -6.15 -21.23 -1.79
CA ALA A 134 -5.87 -21.04 -3.23
C ALA A 134 -6.40 -22.16 -4.14
N LYS A 135 -7.28 -23.03 -3.65
CA LYS A 135 -7.91 -24.12 -4.41
C LYS A 135 -9.44 -24.00 -4.49
N LEU A 136 -9.97 -22.87 -4.15
CA LEU A 136 -11.39 -22.61 -4.33
C LEU A 136 -11.64 -21.90 -5.65
#